data_a456370965e4c7660198e1c4589ed2cd
#
_entry.id   a456370965e4c7660198e1c4589ed2cd
#
_cell.length_a   1.000
_cell.length_b   1.000
_cell.length_c   1.000
_cell.angle_alpha   90.00
_cell.angle_beta   90.00
_cell.angle_gamma   90.00
#
_symmetry.space_group_name_H-M   'P 1'
#
loop_
_entity.id
_entity.type
_entity.pdbx_description
1 polymer ?
#
loop_
_entity_poly.entity_id
_entity_poly.type
_entity_poly.pdbx_seq_one_letter_code
_entity_poly.pdbx_strand_id
1 'polypeptide(L)'
;MNKESKKFILIIFKYFPYGGAQRDLLQLAKKLCKKNFVEIVCMDWDGTHPKEKNISVKLIESNYFFNYKRYSEFKKKVSQYIADQNNVISISFSKISGFDFYYAADSCFASKNKNFFKNLSPRYQFFHKEEYQIFNPKSKTKLLSISKKENAIYKSIYKTPDSKFIFIPPYIDKKFFIASKSKTFSINKYFKNSNKLLIFIGSGFKTKGLDRAIIAFANLPVKIRNNFNFAIFGKDNEKKYRKIIARYGLEDSINIFHGHDNIPQLMREATALIHPARYENTGLILIEALSQNLPIITTDDCGYSSYVEDDKKSIVLNAPFSQQELNFSLEKILSKKKYINKINAKYKQYTSYQLDEKILTNI
;
A
#
# COMPACT_ATOMS: atom_id res chain seq x y z
N MET A 1 -4.69 14.50 36.49
CA MET A 1 -5.78 14.95 35.61
C MET A 1 -6.32 13.74 34.86
N ASN A 2 -7.53 13.28 35.17
CA ASN A 2 -8.22 12.26 34.37
C ASN A 2 -8.44 12.86 32.98
N LYS A 3 -7.73 12.37 31.95
CA LYS A 3 -8.05 12.70 30.56
C LYS A 3 -9.43 12.08 30.28
N GLU A 4 -10.43 12.94 30.09
CA GLU A 4 -11.75 12.50 29.62
C GLU A 4 -11.57 11.62 28.38
N SER A 5 -12.25 10.49 28.37
CA SER A 5 -12.24 9.59 27.22
C SER A 5 -12.90 10.30 26.04
N LYS A 6 -12.16 10.41 24.93
CA LYS A 6 -12.67 11.03 23.69
C LYS A 6 -13.40 10.01 22.85
N LYS A 7 -14.34 10.46 22.02
CA LYS A 7 -14.96 9.62 20.99
C LYS A 7 -14.28 9.88 19.65
N PHE A 8 -13.82 8.80 18.99
CA PHE A 8 -13.26 8.84 17.63
C PHE A 8 -14.24 8.20 16.65
N ILE A 9 -14.48 8.85 15.52
CA ILE A 9 -15.23 8.31 14.40
C ILE A 9 -14.26 8.11 13.21
N LEU A 10 -14.00 6.85 12.87
CA LEU A 10 -13.19 6.46 11.73
C LEU A 10 -14.11 6.16 10.55
N ILE A 11 -13.93 6.89 9.45
CA ILE A 11 -14.85 6.88 8.32
C ILE A 11 -14.19 6.20 7.12
N ILE A 12 -14.77 5.14 6.61
CA ILE A 12 -14.33 4.48 5.40
C ILE A 12 -15.53 4.07 4.55
N PHE A 13 -15.47 4.30 3.24
CA PHE A 13 -16.60 4.02 2.37
C PHE A 13 -16.94 2.53 2.33
N LYS A 14 -15.90 1.66 2.17
CA LYS A 14 -16.04 0.20 2.22
C LYS A 14 -14.91 -0.41 3.01
N TYR A 15 -15.24 -1.34 3.89
CA TYR A 15 -14.25 -2.17 4.56
C TYR A 15 -14.18 -3.55 3.92
N PHE A 16 -12.96 -4.05 3.70
CA PHE A 16 -12.64 -5.42 3.30
C PHE A 16 -11.26 -5.81 3.85
N PRO A 17 -11.01 -7.08 4.20
CA PRO A 17 -9.85 -7.47 5.04
C PRO A 17 -8.48 -7.35 4.38
N TYR A 18 -8.40 -7.15 3.05
CA TYR A 18 -7.14 -7.22 2.29
C TYR A 18 -6.61 -5.87 1.83
N GLY A 19 -7.25 -4.76 2.17
CA GLY A 19 -6.83 -3.41 1.78
C GLY A 19 -5.79 -2.79 2.74
N GLY A 20 -4.84 -2.01 2.21
CA GLY A 20 -3.86 -1.31 3.03
C GLY A 20 -4.51 -0.28 3.97
N ALA A 21 -5.36 0.61 3.44
CA ALA A 21 -6.07 1.61 4.24
C ALA A 21 -7.02 0.97 5.27
N GLN A 22 -7.68 -0.14 4.92
CA GLN A 22 -8.55 -0.89 5.82
C GLN A 22 -7.77 -1.51 6.99
N ARG A 23 -6.60 -2.08 6.70
CA ARG A 23 -5.70 -2.61 7.73
C ARG A 23 -5.24 -1.50 8.68
N ASP A 24 -4.83 -0.35 8.12
CA ASP A 24 -4.34 0.77 8.91
C ASP A 24 -5.46 1.41 9.75
N LEU A 25 -6.70 1.49 9.22
CA LEU A 25 -7.90 1.89 9.96
C LEU A 25 -8.15 0.97 11.16
N LEU A 26 -8.18 -0.34 10.94
CA LEU A 26 -8.46 -1.30 12.01
C LEU A 26 -7.36 -1.30 13.07
N GLN A 27 -6.11 -1.14 12.66
CA GLN A 27 -4.99 -1.01 13.58
C GLN A 27 -5.08 0.26 14.42
N LEU A 28 -5.46 1.39 13.80
CA LEU A 28 -5.71 2.64 14.52
C LEU A 28 -6.85 2.47 15.53
N ALA A 29 -7.97 1.88 15.10
CA ALA A 29 -9.10 1.62 16.00
C ALA A 29 -8.68 0.82 17.24
N LYS A 30 -7.93 -0.27 17.05
CA LYS A 30 -7.40 -1.11 18.13
C LYS A 30 -6.40 -0.40 19.06
N LYS A 31 -5.73 0.62 18.59
CA LYS A 31 -4.84 1.44 19.42
C LYS A 31 -5.61 2.48 20.22
N LEU A 32 -6.50 3.21 19.56
CA LEU A 32 -7.30 4.26 20.19
C LEU A 32 -8.28 3.70 21.23
N CYS A 33 -8.90 2.54 20.98
CA CYS A 33 -9.91 1.94 21.86
C CYS A 33 -9.39 1.56 23.26
N LYS A 34 -8.08 1.53 23.46
CA LYS A 34 -7.49 1.24 24.78
C LYS A 34 -7.81 2.31 25.82
N LYS A 35 -8.07 3.55 25.39
CA LYS A 35 -8.33 4.69 26.28
C LYS A 35 -9.52 5.54 25.83
N ASN A 36 -10.16 5.21 24.72
CA ASN A 36 -11.18 6.01 24.07
C ASN A 36 -12.29 5.13 23.51
N PHE A 37 -13.42 5.72 23.16
CA PHE A 37 -14.46 5.06 22.38
C PHE A 37 -14.18 5.28 20.89
N VAL A 38 -14.28 4.22 20.09
CA VAL A 38 -14.02 4.25 18.64
C VAL A 38 -15.23 3.70 17.92
N GLU A 39 -15.75 4.45 16.98
CA GLU A 39 -16.79 4.01 16.08
C GLU A 39 -16.29 4.01 14.65
N ILE A 40 -16.41 2.89 13.96
CA ILE A 40 -16.07 2.78 12.54
C ILE A 40 -17.36 2.95 11.75
N VAL A 41 -17.44 4.00 10.94
CA VAL A 41 -18.58 4.30 10.09
C VAL A 41 -18.26 3.94 8.64
N CYS A 42 -19.03 3.03 8.06
CA CYS A 42 -18.84 2.62 6.66
C CYS A 42 -20.19 2.36 5.98
N MET A 43 -20.16 2.32 4.65
CA MET A 43 -21.33 1.96 3.86
C MET A 43 -21.50 0.44 3.75
N ASP A 44 -20.41 -0.28 3.75
CA ASP A 44 -20.37 -1.72 3.49
C ASP A 44 -19.19 -2.34 4.26
N TRP A 45 -19.42 -3.50 4.87
CA TRP A 45 -18.44 -4.20 5.67
C TRP A 45 -18.36 -5.67 5.25
N ASP A 46 -17.19 -6.05 4.74
CA ASP A 46 -16.86 -7.43 4.42
C ASP A 46 -15.85 -7.97 5.44
N GLY A 47 -16.18 -9.09 6.07
CA GLY A 47 -15.33 -9.74 7.06
C GLY A 47 -15.87 -9.67 8.50
N THR A 48 -15.05 -10.16 9.44
CA THR A 48 -15.42 -10.24 10.86
C THR A 48 -15.35 -8.86 11.52
N HIS A 49 -16.36 -8.51 12.31
CA HIS A 49 -16.34 -7.28 13.11
C HIS A 49 -15.26 -7.34 14.20
N PRO A 50 -14.68 -6.18 14.59
CA PRO A 50 -13.78 -6.09 15.75
C PRO A 50 -14.46 -6.61 17.02
N LYS A 51 -13.71 -7.35 17.85
CA LYS A 51 -14.22 -7.91 19.12
C LYS A 51 -13.91 -7.03 20.33
N GLU A 52 -13.16 -5.97 20.16
CA GLU A 52 -12.76 -5.04 21.22
C GLU A 52 -13.99 -4.28 21.76
N LYS A 53 -14.22 -4.31 23.08
CA LYS A 53 -15.40 -3.74 23.76
C LYS A 53 -15.68 -2.26 23.43
N ASN A 54 -14.61 -1.48 23.22
CA ASN A 54 -14.72 -0.04 22.94
C ASN A 54 -14.65 0.27 21.43
N ILE A 55 -14.88 -0.71 20.55
CA ILE A 55 -15.03 -0.50 19.11
C ILE A 55 -16.43 -0.91 18.69
N SER A 56 -17.14 -0.02 18.02
CA SER A 56 -18.40 -0.29 17.35
C SER A 56 -18.30 -0.08 15.85
N VAL A 57 -19.15 -0.74 15.07
CA VAL A 57 -19.27 -0.55 13.62
C VAL A 57 -20.69 -0.10 13.31
N LYS A 58 -20.80 1.04 12.61
CA LYS A 58 -22.06 1.60 12.14
C LYS A 58 -22.12 1.56 10.62
N LEU A 59 -23.15 0.92 10.09
CA LEU A 59 -23.42 0.90 8.65
C LEU A 59 -24.32 2.07 8.28
N ILE A 60 -23.97 2.77 7.20
CA ILE A 60 -24.76 3.84 6.60
C ILE A 60 -24.96 3.51 5.13
N GLU A 61 -26.07 2.87 4.83
CA GLU A 61 -26.38 2.37 3.50
C GLU A 61 -26.76 3.47 2.51
N SER A 62 -26.56 3.19 1.23
CA SER A 62 -26.94 4.02 0.10
C SER A 62 -27.63 3.21 -0.99
N ASN A 63 -28.75 3.71 -1.47
CA ASN A 63 -29.57 3.05 -2.49
C ASN A 63 -29.21 3.49 -3.93
N TYR A 64 -28.23 4.37 -4.12
CA TYR A 64 -27.87 4.81 -5.45
C TYR A 64 -27.07 3.76 -6.22
N PHE A 65 -27.37 3.64 -7.53
CA PHE A 65 -26.66 2.76 -8.44
C PHE A 65 -25.24 3.29 -8.75
N PHE A 66 -25.10 4.59 -9.04
CA PHE A 66 -23.84 5.19 -9.42
C PHE A 66 -22.91 5.42 -8.21
N ASN A 67 -21.67 4.97 -8.31
CA ASN A 67 -20.71 5.01 -7.21
C ASN A 67 -20.48 6.44 -6.65
N TYR A 68 -20.36 7.46 -7.51
CA TYR A 68 -20.18 8.84 -7.03
C TYR A 68 -21.39 9.38 -6.26
N LYS A 69 -22.62 8.98 -6.64
CA LYS A 69 -23.85 9.32 -5.89
C LYS A 69 -23.89 8.62 -4.53
N ARG A 70 -23.45 7.35 -4.48
CA ARG A 70 -23.31 6.60 -3.23
C ARG A 70 -22.33 7.29 -2.27
N TYR A 71 -21.17 7.75 -2.78
CA TYR A 71 -20.21 8.53 -1.99
C TYR A 71 -20.80 9.86 -1.50
N SER A 72 -21.56 10.57 -2.34
CA SER A 72 -22.19 11.83 -2.00
C SER A 72 -23.22 11.67 -0.89
N GLU A 73 -24.09 10.65 -1.00
CA GLU A 73 -25.09 10.34 0.02
C GLU A 73 -24.45 9.87 1.33
N PHE A 74 -23.49 8.97 1.25
CA PHE A 74 -22.72 8.51 2.40
C PHE A 74 -22.10 9.68 3.16
N LYS A 75 -21.38 10.57 2.45
CA LYS A 75 -20.81 11.78 3.04
C LYS A 75 -21.89 12.61 3.76
N LYS A 76 -23.03 12.89 3.10
CA LYS A 76 -24.12 13.68 3.66
C LYS A 76 -24.64 13.06 4.97
N LYS A 77 -24.97 11.77 4.95
CA LYS A 77 -25.48 11.04 6.13
C LYS A 77 -24.45 10.97 7.27
N VAL A 78 -23.17 10.74 6.95
CA VAL A 78 -22.09 10.74 7.96
C VAL A 78 -21.90 12.12 8.57
N SER A 79 -21.91 13.18 7.76
CA SER A 79 -21.78 14.55 8.28
C SER A 79 -22.93 14.93 9.20
N GLN A 80 -24.18 14.57 8.86
CA GLN A 80 -25.33 14.75 9.73
C GLN A 80 -25.18 13.96 11.04
N TYR A 81 -24.81 12.70 10.93
CA TYR A 81 -24.62 11.82 12.10
C TYR A 81 -23.55 12.35 13.06
N ILE A 82 -22.48 12.98 12.55
CA ILE A 82 -21.42 13.57 13.39
C ILE A 82 -21.89 14.90 13.99
N ALA A 83 -22.63 15.71 13.24
CA ALA A 83 -23.13 17.00 13.74
C ALA A 83 -24.04 16.88 14.96
N ASP A 84 -24.74 15.75 15.10
CA ASP A 84 -25.60 15.44 16.24
C ASP A 84 -24.82 14.96 17.48
N GLN A 85 -23.49 14.95 17.44
CA GLN A 85 -22.66 14.44 18.53
C GLN A 85 -21.68 15.50 19.04
N ASN A 86 -21.52 15.57 20.37
CA ASN A 86 -20.58 16.46 21.01
C ASN A 86 -19.20 15.80 21.21
N ASN A 87 -18.14 16.57 21.14
CA ASN A 87 -16.76 16.19 21.46
C ASN A 87 -16.24 14.95 20.69
N VAL A 88 -16.50 14.92 19.38
CA VAL A 88 -16.08 13.85 18.47
C VAL A 88 -14.89 14.29 17.64
N ILE A 89 -13.96 13.36 17.41
CA ILE A 89 -12.84 13.52 16.48
C ILE A 89 -13.09 12.60 15.28
N SER A 90 -13.18 13.20 14.11
CA SER A 90 -13.49 12.52 12.84
C SER A 90 -12.26 12.31 11.96
N ILE A 91 -12.05 11.07 11.51
CA ILE A 91 -10.90 10.71 10.67
C ILE A 91 -11.40 9.96 9.44
N SER A 92 -11.28 10.56 8.27
CA SER A 92 -11.68 9.91 7.03
C SER A 92 -10.53 9.13 6.38
N PHE A 93 -10.77 7.85 6.10
CA PHE A 93 -9.93 6.96 5.29
C PHE A 93 -10.42 6.87 3.84
N SER A 94 -11.46 7.62 3.51
CA SER A 94 -11.96 7.78 2.14
C SER A 94 -11.83 9.23 1.70
N LYS A 95 -11.61 9.47 0.41
CA LYS A 95 -11.43 10.83 -0.14
C LYS A 95 -12.76 11.59 -0.18
N ILE A 96 -13.24 11.97 0.99
CA ILE A 96 -14.41 12.83 1.23
C ILE A 96 -14.06 13.91 2.25
N SER A 97 -14.52 15.12 2.00
CA SER A 97 -14.20 16.33 2.78
C SER A 97 -15.17 16.58 3.93
N GLY A 98 -14.80 17.49 4.85
CA GLY A 98 -15.65 17.94 5.94
C GLY A 98 -15.37 17.26 7.29
N PHE A 99 -14.21 16.62 7.43
CA PHE A 99 -13.78 15.92 8.65
C PHE A 99 -12.47 16.52 9.18
N ASP A 100 -12.15 16.27 10.45
CA ASP A 100 -10.99 16.86 11.13
C ASP A 100 -9.68 16.36 10.53
N PHE A 101 -9.60 15.05 10.23
CA PHE A 101 -8.44 14.44 9.63
C PHE A 101 -8.79 13.66 8.36
N TYR A 102 -7.88 13.67 7.40
CA TYR A 102 -7.92 12.78 6.24
C TYR A 102 -6.65 11.93 6.18
N TYR A 103 -6.81 10.61 6.17
CA TYR A 103 -5.72 9.66 5.95
C TYR A 103 -5.44 9.52 4.45
N ALA A 104 -4.35 10.14 4.00
CA ALA A 104 -4.02 10.30 2.58
C ALA A 104 -3.37 9.03 2.00
N ALA A 105 -4.12 7.91 2.01
CA ALA A 105 -3.69 6.64 1.42
C ALA A 105 -3.82 6.60 -0.09
N ASP A 106 -4.67 7.45 -0.67
CA ASP A 106 -4.92 7.51 -2.11
C ASP A 106 -4.02 8.55 -2.77
N SER A 107 -3.64 8.27 -4.03
CA SER A 107 -2.93 9.25 -4.85
C SER A 107 -3.78 10.45 -5.23
N CYS A 108 -3.12 11.52 -5.62
CA CYS A 108 -3.76 12.71 -6.16
C CYS A 108 -4.62 12.35 -7.38
N PHE A 109 -5.92 12.61 -7.29
CA PHE A 109 -6.88 12.28 -8.33
C PHE A 109 -6.72 13.19 -9.55
N ALA A 110 -6.48 14.49 -9.31
CA ALA A 110 -6.29 15.47 -10.38
C ALA A 110 -5.05 15.18 -11.23
N SER A 111 -3.97 14.66 -10.63
CA SER A 111 -2.72 14.37 -11.36
C SER A 111 -2.85 13.26 -12.40
N LYS A 112 -3.83 12.36 -12.23
CA LYS A 112 -3.98 11.15 -13.06
C LYS A 112 -4.75 11.39 -14.36
N ASN A 113 -5.50 12.48 -14.46
CA ASN A 113 -6.46 12.64 -15.53
C ASN A 113 -6.04 13.73 -16.54
N LYS A 114 -5.40 13.31 -17.63
CA LYS A 114 -4.98 14.19 -18.73
C LYS A 114 -6.03 14.32 -19.83
N ASN A 115 -7.20 13.68 -19.71
CA ASN A 115 -8.22 13.67 -20.76
C ASN A 115 -9.33 14.69 -20.44
N PHE A 116 -9.40 15.75 -21.23
CA PHE A 116 -10.38 16.84 -21.09
C PHE A 116 -11.84 16.35 -21.05
N PHE A 117 -12.22 15.44 -21.93
CA PHE A 117 -13.60 14.92 -21.98
C PHE A 117 -14.00 14.13 -20.72
N LYS A 118 -13.05 13.42 -20.09
CA LYS A 118 -13.33 12.72 -18.82
C LYS A 118 -13.55 13.69 -17.66
N ASN A 119 -12.95 14.88 -17.73
CA ASN A 119 -13.08 15.91 -16.72
C ASN A 119 -14.50 16.50 -16.65
N LEU A 120 -15.29 16.38 -17.73
CA LEU A 120 -16.69 16.80 -17.78
C LEU A 120 -17.66 15.80 -17.11
N SER A 121 -17.21 14.58 -16.82
CA SER A 121 -18.09 13.58 -16.22
C SER A 121 -18.49 13.94 -14.80
N PRO A 122 -19.76 13.73 -14.37
CA PRO A 122 -20.23 14.01 -13.02
C PRO A 122 -19.41 13.28 -11.93
N ARG A 123 -18.93 12.06 -12.26
CA ARG A 123 -18.03 11.30 -11.38
C ARG A 123 -16.71 12.02 -11.17
N TYR A 124 -16.09 12.52 -12.24
CA TYR A 124 -14.82 13.24 -12.11
C TYR A 124 -14.99 14.51 -11.29
N GLN A 125 -16.00 15.32 -11.62
CA GLN A 125 -16.27 16.58 -10.94
C GLN A 125 -16.51 16.38 -9.45
N PHE A 126 -17.24 15.33 -9.06
CA PHE A 126 -17.47 14.99 -7.67
C PHE A 126 -16.15 14.71 -6.94
N PHE A 127 -15.34 13.76 -7.42
CA PHE A 127 -14.10 13.39 -6.73
C PHE A 127 -13.03 14.49 -6.75
N HIS A 128 -12.97 15.27 -7.84
CA HIS A 128 -12.08 16.43 -7.92
C HIS A 128 -12.50 17.52 -6.92
N LYS A 129 -13.79 17.79 -6.76
CA LYS A 129 -14.33 18.73 -5.77
C LYS A 129 -14.00 18.28 -4.36
N GLU A 130 -14.21 17.00 -4.02
CA GLU A 130 -13.87 16.46 -2.71
C GLU A 130 -12.37 16.59 -2.42
N GLU A 131 -11.52 16.23 -3.38
CA GLU A 131 -10.08 16.38 -3.24
C GLU A 131 -9.68 17.85 -3.05
N TYR A 132 -10.21 18.75 -3.86
CA TYR A 132 -9.97 20.19 -3.70
C TYR A 132 -10.39 20.69 -2.30
N GLN A 133 -11.56 20.28 -1.80
CA GLN A 133 -12.03 20.69 -0.46
C GLN A 133 -11.13 20.19 0.66
N ILE A 134 -10.49 19.04 0.50
CA ILE A 134 -9.52 18.48 1.47
C ILE A 134 -8.19 19.25 1.44
N PHE A 135 -7.65 19.46 0.23
CA PHE A 135 -6.26 19.89 0.04
C PHE A 135 -6.05 21.37 -0.18
N ASN A 136 -7.10 22.19 -0.44
CA ASN A 136 -6.92 23.62 -0.63
C ASN A 136 -6.39 24.31 0.65
N PRO A 137 -5.68 25.46 0.53
CA PRO A 137 -5.06 26.14 1.68
C PRO A 137 -6.05 26.51 2.80
N LYS A 138 -7.30 26.83 2.44
CA LYS A 138 -8.34 27.26 3.39
C LYS A 138 -9.04 26.12 4.13
N SER A 139 -8.81 24.88 3.71
CA SER A 139 -9.40 23.70 4.36
C SER A 139 -8.90 23.58 5.80
N LYS A 140 -9.79 23.26 6.75
CA LYS A 140 -9.44 22.97 8.15
C LYS A 140 -8.97 21.53 8.39
N THR A 141 -9.17 20.64 7.40
CA THR A 141 -8.77 19.23 7.51
C THR A 141 -7.26 19.09 7.64
N LYS A 142 -6.79 18.39 8.67
CA LYS A 142 -5.38 17.98 8.84
C LYS A 142 -5.10 16.72 8.02
N LEU A 143 -3.95 16.66 7.37
CA LEU A 143 -3.61 15.61 6.41
C LEU A 143 -2.64 14.60 7.03
N LEU A 144 -3.11 13.39 7.34
CA LEU A 144 -2.28 12.28 7.79
C LEU A 144 -1.62 11.64 6.56
N SER A 145 -0.41 12.07 6.26
CA SER A 145 0.29 11.74 5.01
C SER A 145 1.26 10.58 5.18
N ILE A 146 1.21 9.61 4.27
CA ILE A 146 2.07 8.44 4.24
C ILE A 146 3.05 8.43 3.04
N SER A 147 2.98 9.43 2.15
CA SER A 147 3.84 9.53 0.96
C SER A 147 4.33 10.96 0.75
N LYS A 148 5.64 11.19 0.89
CA LYS A 148 6.26 12.48 0.60
C LYS A 148 6.13 12.85 -0.88
N LYS A 149 6.15 11.87 -1.78
CA LYS A 149 5.95 12.08 -3.23
C LYS A 149 4.56 12.64 -3.51
N GLU A 150 3.52 12.05 -2.93
CA GLU A 150 2.15 12.56 -3.09
C GLU A 150 1.96 13.95 -2.47
N ASN A 151 2.62 14.23 -1.34
CA ASN A 151 2.60 15.57 -0.74
C ASN A 151 3.11 16.63 -1.73
N ALA A 152 4.22 16.36 -2.43
CA ALA A 152 4.77 17.27 -3.43
C ALA A 152 3.75 17.51 -4.58
N ILE A 153 3.03 16.47 -5.01
CA ILE A 153 1.99 16.59 -6.04
C ILE A 153 0.82 17.45 -5.54
N TYR A 154 0.31 17.21 -4.33
CA TYR A 154 -0.76 18.01 -3.74
C TYR A 154 -0.36 19.47 -3.55
N LYS A 155 0.87 19.74 -3.12
CA LYS A 155 1.42 21.11 -3.00
C LYS A 155 1.48 21.80 -4.36
N SER A 156 1.92 21.10 -5.39
CA SER A 156 1.99 21.64 -6.74
C SER A 156 0.62 22.02 -7.29
N ILE A 157 -0.38 21.12 -7.17
CA ILE A 157 -1.71 21.28 -7.79
C ILE A 157 -2.61 22.21 -6.97
N TYR A 158 -2.69 21.99 -5.65
CA TYR A 158 -3.66 22.69 -4.79
C TYR A 158 -3.05 23.80 -3.93
N LYS A 159 -1.73 24.02 -4.02
CA LYS A 159 -1.00 24.98 -3.18
C LYS A 159 -1.15 24.68 -1.69
N THR A 160 -1.29 23.41 -1.33
CA THR A 160 -1.45 22.94 0.05
C THR A 160 -0.23 23.31 0.88
N PRO A 161 -0.37 24.05 1.99
CA PRO A 161 0.77 24.42 2.82
C PRO A 161 1.38 23.21 3.56
N ASP A 162 2.69 23.25 3.80
CA ASP A 162 3.42 22.18 4.50
C ASP A 162 2.87 21.90 5.90
N SER A 163 2.44 22.94 6.60
CA SER A 163 1.87 22.86 7.96
C SER A 163 0.61 21.99 8.07
N LYS A 164 -0.06 21.69 6.94
CA LYS A 164 -1.22 20.80 6.93
C LYS A 164 -0.86 19.33 6.95
N PHE A 165 0.36 18.96 6.52
CA PHE A 165 0.79 17.59 6.43
C PHE A 165 1.42 17.10 7.73
N ILE A 166 0.80 16.09 8.32
CA ILE A 166 1.33 15.32 9.45
C ILE A 166 1.88 14.03 8.86
N PHE A 167 3.20 13.94 8.75
CA PHE A 167 3.82 12.76 8.15
C PHE A 167 3.77 11.56 9.09
N ILE A 168 3.24 10.45 8.57
CA ILE A 168 3.17 9.15 9.21
C ILE A 168 4.23 8.25 8.59
N PRO A 169 5.27 7.86 9.33
CA PRO A 169 6.31 6.99 8.81
C PRO A 169 5.77 5.59 8.47
N PRO A 170 6.47 4.81 7.63
CA PRO A 170 6.12 3.42 7.39
C PRO A 170 5.99 2.62 8.68
N TYR A 171 5.08 1.66 8.70
CA TYR A 171 4.98 0.70 9.80
C TYR A 171 5.09 -0.73 9.25
N ILE A 172 6.04 -1.49 9.77
CA ILE A 172 6.25 -2.90 9.45
C ILE A 172 6.07 -3.77 10.68
N ASP A 173 5.54 -4.97 10.50
CA ASP A 173 5.28 -5.91 11.57
C ASP A 173 6.58 -6.34 12.26
N LYS A 174 6.56 -6.44 13.59
CA LYS A 174 7.70 -6.91 14.40
C LYS A 174 8.20 -8.28 13.99
N LYS A 175 7.35 -9.12 13.36
CA LYS A 175 7.76 -10.45 12.86
C LYS A 175 8.92 -10.40 11.86
N PHE A 176 9.12 -9.27 11.15
CA PHE A 176 10.27 -9.09 10.28
C PHE A 176 11.60 -9.02 11.04
N PHE A 177 11.58 -8.79 12.35
CA PHE A 177 12.77 -8.72 13.22
C PHE A 177 12.92 -9.92 14.15
N ILE A 178 12.10 -10.95 13.96
CA ILE A 178 12.18 -12.20 14.73
C ILE A 178 12.84 -13.27 13.85
N ALA A 179 13.91 -13.87 14.37
CA ALA A 179 14.51 -15.04 13.73
C ALA A 179 13.52 -16.21 13.82
N SER A 180 13.02 -16.67 12.68
CA SER A 180 12.16 -17.85 12.65
C SER A 180 12.98 -19.11 12.89
N LYS A 181 12.58 -19.90 13.90
CA LYS A 181 13.09 -21.27 14.14
C LYS A 181 12.27 -22.33 13.36
N SER A 182 11.26 -21.91 12.58
CA SER A 182 10.42 -22.87 11.85
C SER A 182 11.20 -23.56 10.74
N LYS A 183 10.91 -24.86 10.55
CA LYS A 183 11.41 -25.65 9.42
C LYS A 183 11.19 -24.87 8.14
N THR A 184 12.22 -24.73 7.32
CA THR A 184 12.20 -24.08 6.02
C THR A 184 11.07 -24.64 5.18
N PHE A 185 10.07 -23.79 4.89
CA PHE A 185 9.10 -24.11 3.85
C PHE A 185 9.82 -23.93 2.52
N SER A 186 10.39 -25.02 2.00
CA SER A 186 11.09 -24.96 0.72
C SER A 186 10.08 -24.70 -0.40
N ILE A 187 10.04 -23.45 -0.87
CA ILE A 187 9.23 -23.06 -2.04
C ILE A 187 9.68 -23.83 -3.29
N ASN A 188 10.93 -24.28 -3.31
CA ASN A 188 11.52 -25.02 -4.44
C ASN A 188 10.81 -26.33 -4.77
N LYS A 189 10.08 -26.95 -3.81
CA LYS A 189 9.27 -28.16 -4.09
C LYS A 189 8.15 -27.95 -5.14
N TYR A 190 7.79 -26.69 -5.40
CA TYR A 190 6.78 -26.33 -6.41
C TYR A 190 7.39 -26.04 -7.79
N PHE A 191 8.69 -26.25 -7.94
CA PHE A 191 9.41 -26.08 -9.20
C PHE A 191 10.11 -27.41 -9.57
N LYS A 192 10.35 -27.62 -10.86
CA LYS A 192 11.09 -28.83 -11.33
C LYS A 192 12.52 -28.89 -10.78
N ASN A 193 13.16 -27.73 -10.64
CA ASN A 193 14.55 -27.63 -10.20
C ASN A 193 14.67 -26.79 -8.93
N SER A 194 15.62 -27.14 -8.06
CA SER A 194 15.94 -26.38 -6.85
C SER A 194 16.92 -25.25 -7.18
N ASN A 195 16.40 -24.16 -7.70
CA ASN A 195 17.15 -22.99 -8.14
C ASN A 195 17.11 -21.84 -7.11
N LYS A 196 17.91 -20.81 -7.36
CA LYS A 196 17.82 -19.52 -6.65
C LYS A 196 16.45 -18.89 -6.88
N LEU A 197 15.98 -18.08 -5.94
CA LEU A 197 14.62 -17.55 -5.94
C LEU A 197 14.60 -16.05 -6.27
N LEU A 198 13.90 -15.67 -7.33
CA LEU A 198 13.39 -14.32 -7.57
C LEU A 198 11.96 -14.24 -7.04
N ILE A 199 11.56 -13.15 -6.39
CA ILE A 199 10.22 -13.00 -5.86
C ILE A 199 9.53 -11.73 -6.35
N PHE A 200 8.19 -11.82 -6.52
CA PHE A 200 7.27 -10.71 -6.65
C PHE A 200 6.17 -10.89 -5.60
N ILE A 201 5.86 -9.85 -4.83
CA ILE A 201 4.85 -9.93 -3.76
C ILE A 201 3.87 -8.78 -3.87
N GLY A 202 2.57 -9.11 -3.90
CA GLY A 202 1.46 -8.16 -3.81
C GLY A 202 0.33 -8.45 -4.79
N SER A 203 -0.89 -8.18 -4.36
CA SER A 203 -2.11 -8.19 -5.19
C SER A 203 -2.19 -6.92 -6.05
N GLY A 204 -3.09 -6.88 -7.03
CA GLY A 204 -3.15 -5.78 -7.99
C GLY A 204 -2.05 -5.88 -9.05
N PHE A 205 -1.92 -7.05 -9.66
CA PHE A 205 -0.85 -7.42 -10.60
C PHE A 205 -0.60 -6.38 -11.71
N LYS A 206 -1.68 -5.76 -12.23
CA LYS A 206 -1.56 -4.72 -13.26
C LYS A 206 -0.86 -3.47 -12.74
N THR A 207 -1.26 -2.97 -11.60
CA THR A 207 -0.69 -1.74 -11.01
C THR A 207 0.73 -1.95 -10.53
N LYS A 208 1.03 -3.14 -10.01
CA LYS A 208 2.38 -3.51 -9.54
C LYS A 208 3.31 -4.01 -10.66
N GLY A 209 2.84 -4.08 -11.90
CA GLY A 209 3.66 -4.36 -13.07
C GLY A 209 4.11 -5.81 -13.21
N LEU A 210 3.28 -6.79 -12.83
CA LEU A 210 3.65 -8.20 -12.93
C LEU A 210 4.00 -8.63 -14.37
N ASP A 211 3.30 -8.11 -15.39
CA ASP A 211 3.65 -8.35 -16.79
C ASP A 211 5.06 -7.83 -17.13
N ARG A 212 5.44 -6.65 -16.64
CA ARG A 212 6.81 -6.13 -16.80
C ARG A 212 7.85 -7.06 -16.18
N ALA A 213 7.55 -7.58 -14.98
CA ALA A 213 8.45 -8.50 -14.27
C ALA A 213 8.61 -9.83 -15.00
N ILE A 214 7.51 -10.43 -15.51
CA ILE A 214 7.55 -11.67 -16.27
C ILE A 214 8.34 -11.48 -17.57
N ILE A 215 8.12 -10.37 -18.30
CA ILE A 215 8.86 -10.05 -19.52
C ILE A 215 10.35 -9.86 -19.21
N ALA A 216 10.71 -9.18 -18.12
CA ALA A 216 12.11 -9.03 -17.75
C ALA A 216 12.78 -10.39 -17.44
N PHE A 217 12.10 -11.27 -16.72
CA PHE A 217 12.59 -12.62 -16.45
C PHE A 217 12.75 -13.44 -17.74
N ALA A 218 11.78 -13.36 -18.66
CA ALA A 218 11.84 -14.03 -19.96
C ALA A 218 13.04 -13.60 -20.82
N ASN A 219 13.42 -12.32 -20.74
CA ASN A 219 14.52 -11.74 -21.51
C ASN A 219 15.90 -11.92 -20.86
N LEU A 220 16.01 -12.58 -19.71
CA LEU A 220 17.31 -12.94 -19.15
C LEU A 220 18.09 -13.86 -20.08
N PRO A 221 19.43 -13.71 -20.19
CA PRO A 221 20.27 -14.70 -20.84
C PRO A 221 19.99 -16.11 -20.29
N VAL A 222 19.89 -17.11 -21.16
CA VAL A 222 19.51 -18.49 -20.81
C VAL A 222 20.38 -19.05 -19.68
N LYS A 223 21.70 -18.78 -19.71
CA LYS A 223 22.66 -19.19 -18.68
C LYS A 223 22.32 -18.64 -17.28
N ILE A 224 21.75 -17.44 -17.21
CA ILE A 224 21.32 -16.84 -15.93
C ILE A 224 19.94 -17.38 -15.57
N ARG A 225 18.98 -17.29 -16.49
CA ARG A 225 17.59 -17.67 -16.26
C ARG A 225 17.44 -19.08 -15.71
N ASN A 226 18.17 -20.05 -16.27
CA ASN A 226 18.12 -21.46 -15.85
C ASN A 226 18.57 -21.70 -14.40
N ASN A 227 19.21 -20.71 -13.75
CA ASN A 227 19.60 -20.79 -12.35
C ASN A 227 18.56 -20.19 -11.38
N PHE A 228 17.42 -19.72 -11.90
CA PHE A 228 16.42 -19.03 -11.10
C PHE A 228 15.02 -19.60 -11.29
N ASN A 229 14.29 -19.67 -10.19
CA ASN A 229 12.84 -19.81 -10.15
C ASN A 229 12.23 -18.46 -9.82
N PHE A 230 11.10 -18.11 -10.43
CA PHE A 230 10.38 -16.88 -10.16
C PHE A 230 9.05 -17.18 -9.47
N ALA A 231 8.96 -16.88 -8.17
CA ALA A 231 7.77 -17.08 -7.37
C ALA A 231 7.00 -15.78 -7.21
N ILE A 232 5.74 -15.80 -7.59
CA ILE A 232 4.82 -14.66 -7.55
C ILE A 232 3.79 -14.91 -6.44
N PHE A 233 3.69 -14.00 -5.47
CA PHE A 233 2.77 -14.10 -4.34
C PHE A 233 1.74 -12.97 -4.40
N GLY A 234 0.46 -13.32 -4.57
CA GLY A 234 -0.63 -12.36 -4.60
C GLY A 234 -1.94 -12.99 -5.05
N LYS A 235 -3.04 -12.30 -4.78
CA LYS A 235 -4.39 -12.75 -5.16
C LYS A 235 -4.97 -11.75 -6.15
N ASP A 236 -5.06 -12.14 -7.43
CA ASP A 236 -5.64 -11.35 -8.52
C ASP A 236 -6.06 -12.27 -9.68
N ASN A 237 -6.61 -11.71 -10.75
CA ASN A 237 -6.92 -12.48 -11.95
C ASN A 237 -5.65 -12.87 -12.71
N GLU A 238 -5.31 -14.15 -12.67
CA GLU A 238 -4.07 -14.71 -13.24
C GLU A 238 -4.14 -14.98 -14.75
N LYS A 239 -5.34 -15.07 -15.35
CA LYS A 239 -5.52 -15.55 -16.74
C LYS A 239 -4.59 -14.88 -17.74
N LYS A 240 -4.46 -13.54 -17.65
CA LYS A 240 -3.56 -12.77 -18.53
C LYS A 240 -2.09 -13.15 -18.31
N TYR A 241 -1.67 -13.30 -17.08
CA TYR A 241 -0.26 -13.54 -16.71
C TYR A 241 0.16 -14.96 -17.04
N ARG A 242 -0.70 -15.96 -16.81
CA ARG A 242 -0.47 -17.35 -17.25
C ARG A 242 -0.32 -17.45 -18.76
N LYS A 243 -1.09 -16.68 -19.54
CA LYS A 243 -0.90 -16.61 -21.01
C LYS A 243 0.47 -16.03 -21.39
N ILE A 244 0.95 -15.02 -20.65
CA ILE A 244 2.30 -14.45 -20.89
C ILE A 244 3.37 -15.49 -20.55
N ILE A 245 3.27 -16.18 -19.40
CA ILE A 245 4.18 -17.24 -18.97
C ILE A 245 4.27 -18.34 -20.04
N ALA A 246 3.13 -18.87 -20.49
CA ALA A 246 3.05 -19.90 -21.52
C ALA A 246 3.64 -19.44 -22.86
N ARG A 247 3.39 -18.17 -23.25
CA ARG A 247 3.96 -17.62 -24.50
C ARG A 247 5.50 -17.66 -24.53
N TYR A 248 6.14 -17.57 -23.35
CA TYR A 248 7.58 -17.62 -23.23
C TYR A 248 8.11 -19.01 -22.83
N GLY A 249 7.25 -20.04 -22.68
CA GLY A 249 7.63 -21.40 -22.27
C GLY A 249 8.26 -21.45 -20.87
N LEU A 250 7.69 -20.70 -19.92
CA LEU A 250 8.26 -20.50 -18.57
C LEU A 250 7.44 -21.14 -17.45
N GLU A 251 6.52 -22.05 -17.77
CA GLU A 251 5.61 -22.70 -16.82
C GLU A 251 6.34 -23.50 -15.74
N ASP A 252 7.48 -24.05 -16.07
CA ASP A 252 8.33 -24.80 -15.13
C ASP A 252 9.15 -23.92 -14.20
N SER A 253 9.38 -22.65 -14.59
CA SER A 253 10.26 -21.69 -13.88
C SER A 253 9.50 -20.60 -13.17
N ILE A 254 8.20 -20.38 -13.47
CA ILE A 254 7.36 -19.34 -12.88
C ILE A 254 6.11 -19.94 -12.26
N ASN A 255 5.89 -19.68 -10.96
CA ASN A 255 4.67 -20.10 -10.27
C ASN A 255 4.00 -18.94 -9.55
N ILE A 256 2.65 -18.95 -9.55
CA ILE A 256 1.80 -17.95 -8.88
C ILE A 256 1.15 -18.61 -7.67
N PHE A 257 1.32 -17.99 -6.49
CA PHE A 257 0.83 -18.43 -5.19
C PHE A 257 -0.15 -17.40 -4.62
N HIS A 258 -1.23 -17.85 -3.99
CA HIS A 258 -2.28 -16.99 -3.43
C HIS A 258 -1.93 -16.36 -2.06
N GLY A 259 -0.71 -16.50 -1.60
CA GLY A 259 -0.19 -15.97 -0.35
C GLY A 259 0.93 -16.83 0.21
N HIS A 260 1.53 -16.38 1.31
CA HIS A 260 2.54 -17.13 2.06
C HIS A 260 2.49 -16.70 3.52
N ASP A 261 2.50 -17.66 4.45
CA ASP A 261 2.35 -17.39 5.89
C ASP A 261 3.59 -16.71 6.50
N ASN A 262 4.78 -16.99 5.94
CA ASN A 262 6.03 -16.47 6.46
C ASN A 262 6.80 -15.64 5.41
N ILE A 263 6.30 -14.46 5.10
CA ILE A 263 6.93 -13.51 4.17
C ILE A 263 8.36 -13.11 4.60
N PRO A 264 8.66 -12.85 5.90
CA PRO A 264 10.03 -12.53 6.31
C PRO A 264 11.03 -13.63 5.97
N GLN A 265 10.68 -14.90 6.16
CA GLN A 265 11.56 -16.01 5.80
C GLN A 265 11.73 -16.14 4.29
N LEU A 266 10.63 -16.04 3.53
CA LEU A 266 10.66 -16.04 2.07
C LEU A 266 11.62 -14.97 1.54
N MET A 267 11.59 -13.77 2.08
CA MET A 267 12.50 -12.68 1.69
C MET A 267 13.96 -13.00 2.03
N ARG A 268 14.23 -13.68 3.15
CA ARG A 268 15.60 -14.10 3.50
C ARG A 268 16.15 -15.19 2.57
N GLU A 269 15.28 -16.04 2.06
CA GLU A 269 15.66 -17.12 1.11
C GLU A 269 15.81 -16.61 -0.33
N ALA A 270 15.12 -15.53 -0.68
CA ALA A 270 15.14 -14.96 -2.01
C ALA A 270 16.49 -14.30 -2.37
N THR A 271 16.74 -14.17 -3.66
CA THR A 271 17.92 -13.45 -4.18
C THR A 271 17.61 -11.98 -4.44
N ALA A 272 16.41 -11.69 -4.93
CA ALA A 272 15.94 -10.32 -5.16
C ALA A 272 14.41 -10.25 -5.14
N LEU A 273 13.88 -9.06 -4.81
CA LEU A 273 12.50 -8.66 -5.04
C LEU A 273 12.42 -7.82 -6.31
N ILE A 274 11.52 -8.19 -7.23
CA ILE A 274 11.19 -7.37 -8.41
C ILE A 274 9.79 -6.76 -8.26
N HIS A 275 9.69 -5.43 -8.28
CA HIS A 275 8.44 -4.70 -8.05
C HIS A 275 8.32 -3.49 -9.00
N PRO A 276 8.19 -3.71 -10.34
CA PRO A 276 8.22 -2.64 -11.35
C PRO A 276 6.86 -1.96 -11.49
N ALA A 277 6.39 -1.36 -10.40
CA ALA A 277 5.06 -0.79 -10.30
C ALA A 277 4.81 0.28 -11.37
N ARG A 278 3.58 0.30 -11.92
CA ARG A 278 3.06 1.41 -12.72
C ARG A 278 2.57 2.54 -11.85
N TYR A 279 2.15 2.15 -10.66
CA TYR A 279 1.71 3.05 -9.63
C TYR A 279 1.55 2.30 -8.29
N GLU A 280 2.19 2.81 -7.27
CA GLU A 280 2.04 2.33 -5.89
C GLU A 280 2.18 3.52 -4.93
N ASN A 281 1.14 3.82 -4.14
CA ASN A 281 1.15 5.01 -3.29
C ASN A 281 2.25 4.97 -2.21
N THR A 282 2.45 3.81 -1.61
CA THR A 282 3.50 3.58 -0.63
C THR A 282 4.48 2.50 -1.05
N GLY A 283 4.02 1.25 -1.19
CA GLY A 283 4.88 0.11 -1.45
C GLY A 283 5.58 -0.37 -0.19
N LEU A 284 4.81 -0.67 0.87
CA LEU A 284 5.34 -1.15 2.15
C LEU A 284 6.25 -2.36 1.98
N ILE A 285 5.99 -3.19 0.98
CA ILE A 285 6.81 -4.35 0.60
C ILE A 285 8.30 -4.00 0.39
N LEU A 286 8.60 -2.76 -0.05
CA LEU A 286 9.98 -2.30 -0.24
C LEU A 286 10.68 -2.15 1.13
N ILE A 287 10.00 -1.55 2.11
CA ILE A 287 10.55 -1.41 3.47
C ILE A 287 10.72 -2.77 4.14
N GLU A 288 9.76 -3.68 3.93
CA GLU A 288 9.82 -5.05 4.39
C GLU A 288 11.03 -5.78 3.79
N ALA A 289 11.28 -5.67 2.50
CA ALA A 289 12.43 -6.27 1.82
C ALA A 289 13.77 -5.66 2.30
N LEU A 290 13.86 -4.34 2.42
CA LEU A 290 15.02 -3.64 2.98
C LEU A 290 15.33 -4.09 4.41
N SER A 291 14.30 -4.36 5.22
CA SER A 291 14.46 -4.87 6.58
C SER A 291 15.08 -6.27 6.63
N GLN A 292 14.97 -7.04 5.53
CA GLN A 292 15.61 -8.35 5.35
C GLN A 292 16.93 -8.27 4.56
N ASN A 293 17.41 -7.08 4.25
CA ASN A 293 18.61 -6.85 3.44
C ASN A 293 18.52 -7.44 2.02
N LEU A 294 17.30 -7.63 1.51
CA LEU A 294 17.01 -8.21 0.20
C LEU A 294 17.20 -7.14 -0.89
N PRO A 295 17.97 -7.40 -1.95
CA PRO A 295 18.06 -6.50 -3.11
C PRO A 295 16.71 -6.30 -3.80
N ILE A 296 16.43 -5.07 -4.24
CA ILE A 296 15.16 -4.67 -4.83
C ILE A 296 15.36 -4.06 -6.20
N ILE A 297 14.47 -4.40 -7.14
CA ILE A 297 14.28 -3.63 -8.36
C ILE A 297 12.87 -3.06 -8.32
N THR A 298 12.75 -1.74 -8.38
CA THR A 298 11.46 -1.04 -8.37
C THR A 298 11.47 0.14 -9.33
N THR A 299 10.36 0.84 -9.43
CA THR A 299 10.23 2.09 -10.18
C THR A 299 10.06 3.26 -9.21
N ASP A 300 10.35 4.46 -9.66
CA ASP A 300 10.07 5.70 -8.93
C ASP A 300 8.56 5.99 -8.79
N ASP A 301 7.70 5.26 -9.53
CA ASP A 301 6.24 5.27 -9.35
C ASP A 301 5.77 4.64 -8.03
N CYS A 302 6.69 4.06 -7.25
CA CYS A 302 6.42 3.54 -5.92
C CYS A 302 6.77 4.59 -4.86
N GLY A 303 5.81 4.93 -3.97
CA GLY A 303 5.97 6.05 -3.02
C GLY A 303 7.12 5.91 -2.03
N TYR A 304 7.53 4.67 -1.72
CA TYR A 304 8.71 4.41 -0.88
C TYR A 304 9.97 4.07 -1.66
N SER A 305 10.02 4.36 -2.97
CA SER A 305 11.24 4.18 -3.78
C SER A 305 12.44 4.95 -3.23
N SER A 306 12.23 6.13 -2.65
CA SER A 306 13.31 6.92 -2.03
C SER A 306 14.05 6.20 -0.89
N TYR A 307 13.41 5.26 -0.20
CA TYR A 307 14.10 4.43 0.79
C TYR A 307 15.00 3.37 0.15
N VAL A 308 14.70 3.01 -1.12
CA VAL A 308 15.45 2.02 -1.90
C VAL A 308 16.68 2.65 -2.55
N GLU A 309 16.61 3.93 -2.93
CA GLU A 309 17.73 4.68 -3.54
C GLU A 309 18.99 4.69 -2.67
N ASP A 310 18.82 4.70 -1.34
CA ASP A 310 19.94 4.64 -0.39
C ASP A 310 20.61 3.24 -0.31
N ASP A 311 20.02 2.20 -0.90
CA ASP A 311 20.54 0.84 -0.83
C ASP A 311 21.36 0.49 -2.08
N LYS A 312 22.70 0.51 -1.97
CA LYS A 312 23.64 0.24 -3.07
C LYS A 312 23.45 -1.10 -3.80
N LYS A 313 22.65 -2.04 -3.24
CA LYS A 313 22.37 -3.33 -3.85
C LYS A 313 21.12 -3.29 -4.72
N SER A 314 20.28 -2.28 -4.55
CA SER A 314 18.98 -2.13 -5.16
C SER A 314 19.02 -1.15 -6.33
N ILE A 315 17.99 -1.17 -7.17
CA ILE A 315 17.86 -0.31 -8.36
C ILE A 315 16.44 0.28 -8.37
N VAL A 316 16.38 1.60 -8.53
CA VAL A 316 15.14 2.34 -8.81
C VAL A 316 15.17 2.81 -10.25
N LEU A 317 14.18 2.43 -11.05
CA LEU A 317 14.02 2.86 -12.44
C LEU A 317 13.23 4.16 -12.47
N ASN A 318 13.75 5.17 -13.13
CA ASN A 318 13.13 6.48 -13.25
C ASN A 318 12.11 6.52 -14.40
N ALA A 319 11.14 7.47 -14.31
CA ALA A 319 10.25 7.76 -15.41
C ALA A 319 11.03 8.51 -16.56
N PRO A 320 10.67 8.25 -17.84
CA PRO A 320 9.65 7.31 -18.32
C PRO A 320 10.13 5.85 -18.24
N PHE A 321 9.24 4.94 -17.85
CA PHE A 321 9.57 3.52 -17.71
C PHE A 321 10.11 2.91 -19.01
N SER A 322 11.22 2.20 -18.92
CA SER A 322 11.81 1.40 -20.00
C SER A 322 11.85 -0.09 -19.63
N GLN A 323 11.26 -0.93 -20.50
CA GLN A 323 11.36 -2.38 -20.33
C GLN A 323 12.79 -2.89 -20.51
N GLN A 324 13.54 -2.28 -21.42
CA GLN A 324 14.95 -2.63 -21.66
C GLN A 324 15.82 -2.35 -20.44
N GLU A 325 15.60 -1.21 -19.79
CA GLU A 325 16.30 -0.85 -18.55
C GLU A 325 15.95 -1.81 -17.40
N LEU A 326 14.68 -2.22 -17.29
CA LEU A 326 14.27 -3.25 -16.32
C LEU A 326 14.96 -4.60 -16.60
N ASN A 327 15.01 -5.02 -17.87
CA ASN A 327 15.67 -6.27 -18.26
C ASN A 327 17.16 -6.26 -17.88
N PHE A 328 17.87 -5.19 -18.22
CA PHE A 328 19.29 -5.00 -17.87
C PHE A 328 19.51 -4.93 -16.35
N SER A 329 18.66 -4.24 -15.64
CA SER A 329 18.73 -4.12 -14.18
C SER A 329 18.53 -5.46 -13.49
N LEU A 330 17.60 -6.28 -13.98
CA LEU A 330 17.37 -7.62 -13.46
C LEU A 330 18.59 -8.53 -13.72
N GLU A 331 19.13 -8.52 -14.93
CA GLU A 331 20.35 -9.25 -15.28
C GLU A 331 21.51 -8.83 -14.37
N LYS A 332 21.74 -7.53 -14.19
CA LYS A 332 22.81 -6.99 -13.34
C LYS A 332 22.73 -7.46 -11.89
N ILE A 333 21.51 -7.52 -11.31
CA ILE A 333 21.34 -7.97 -9.93
C ILE A 333 21.54 -9.49 -9.83
N LEU A 334 20.98 -10.28 -10.74
CA LEU A 334 21.01 -11.73 -10.68
C LEU A 334 22.37 -12.32 -11.07
N SER A 335 23.19 -11.60 -11.82
CA SER A 335 24.58 -12.00 -12.18
C SER A 335 25.58 -11.86 -11.03
N LYS A 336 25.24 -11.08 -10.00
CA LYS A 336 26.11 -10.90 -8.83
C LYS A 336 26.09 -12.15 -7.93
N LYS A 337 27.17 -12.31 -7.12
CA LYS A 337 27.14 -13.28 -6.02
C LYS A 337 25.95 -12.98 -5.10
N LYS A 338 25.27 -14.01 -4.63
CA LYS A 338 24.13 -13.88 -3.71
C LYS A 338 24.55 -13.05 -2.48
N TYR A 339 23.81 -11.99 -2.20
CA TYR A 339 23.95 -11.25 -0.96
C TYR A 339 23.47 -12.12 0.21
N ILE A 340 24.11 -11.96 1.36
CA ILE A 340 23.63 -12.60 2.59
C ILE A 340 22.45 -11.74 3.09
N ASN A 341 21.26 -12.28 2.94
CA ASN A 341 20.06 -11.65 3.48
C ASN A 341 20.03 -11.88 5.00
N LYS A 342 19.98 -10.81 5.74
CA LYS A 342 19.91 -10.82 7.21
C LYS A 342 19.03 -9.68 7.70
N ILE A 343 18.54 -9.79 8.90
CA ILE A 343 17.76 -8.70 9.52
C ILE A 343 18.60 -7.42 9.55
N ASN A 344 18.08 -6.36 8.97
CA ASN A 344 18.72 -5.04 8.96
C ASN A 344 18.13 -4.17 10.08
N ALA A 345 18.90 -4.02 11.15
CA ALA A 345 18.48 -3.30 12.36
C ALA A 345 18.11 -1.82 12.09
N LYS A 346 18.65 -1.18 11.05
CA LYS A 346 18.30 0.20 10.66
C LYS A 346 16.78 0.39 10.50
N TYR A 347 16.07 -0.63 10.02
CA TYR A 347 14.63 -0.55 9.77
C TYR A 347 13.76 -0.92 10.98
N LYS A 348 14.35 -1.31 12.13
CA LYS A 348 13.61 -1.65 13.35
C LYS A 348 12.82 -0.44 13.90
N GLN A 349 13.27 0.78 13.65
CA GLN A 349 12.53 2.01 13.98
C GLN A 349 11.11 2.04 13.41
N TYR A 350 10.85 1.39 12.28
CA TYR A 350 9.54 1.32 11.64
C TYR A 350 8.61 0.26 12.25
N THR A 351 9.00 -0.40 13.34
CA THR A 351 8.10 -1.29 14.11
C THR A 351 7.29 -0.55 15.17
N SER A 352 7.52 0.74 15.37
CA SER A 352 6.70 1.59 16.22
C SER A 352 5.55 2.17 15.39
N TYR A 353 4.33 1.83 15.77
CA TYR A 353 3.13 2.42 15.15
C TYR A 353 2.92 3.81 15.73
N GLN A 354 2.87 4.84 14.89
CA GLN A 354 2.87 6.24 15.33
C GLN A 354 1.60 7.00 14.94
N LEU A 355 0.66 6.40 14.22
CA LEU A 355 -0.51 7.13 13.71
C LEU A 355 -1.40 7.65 14.84
N ASP A 356 -1.64 6.84 15.88
CA ASP A 356 -2.42 7.23 17.06
C ASP A 356 -1.76 8.39 17.83
N GLU A 357 -0.45 8.33 18.07
CA GLU A 357 0.31 9.40 18.73
C GLU A 357 0.25 10.70 17.91
N LYS A 358 0.47 10.63 16.60
CA LYS A 358 0.42 11.79 15.70
C LYS A 358 -0.96 12.44 15.68
N ILE A 359 -2.05 11.67 15.75
CA ILE A 359 -3.40 12.22 15.86
C ILE A 359 -3.56 12.89 17.21
N LEU A 360 -3.25 12.20 18.32
CA LEU A 360 -3.44 12.69 19.68
C LEU A 360 -2.64 13.97 20.01
N THR A 361 -1.50 14.19 19.34
CA THR A 361 -0.70 15.42 19.49
C THR A 361 -1.17 16.57 18.61
N ASN A 362 -2.12 16.33 17.71
CA ASN A 362 -2.63 17.31 16.75
C ASN A 362 -4.14 17.62 16.92
N ILE A 363 -4.75 17.21 18.04
CA ILE A 363 -6.14 17.52 18.37
C ILE A 363 -6.26 18.78 19.20
#